data_643675d74d7214546b8cc6025da6968a
#
_entry.id   643675d74d7214546b8cc6025da6968a
#
_cell.length_a   1.000
_cell.length_b   1.000
_cell.length_c   1.000
_cell.angle_alpha   90.00
_cell.angle_beta   90.00
_cell.angle_gamma   90.00
#
_symmetry.space_group_name_H-M   'P 1'
#
loop_
_entity.id
_entity.type
_entity.pdbx_description
1 polymer ?
#
loop_
_entity_poly.entity_id
_entity_poly.type
_entity_poly.pdbx_seq_one_letter_code
_entity_poly.pdbx_strand_id
1 'polypeptide(L)'
;MEKALSFLSRHKDVAFATVEENKPKIRVFQIMKREKATLYFATATHKEVYQQLQKNPFVELLAMAGNISVRVKGKAIFDVADNIGKEIYETNPVLIRLYHSYLDLVYFRLVTTVH
;
A
#
# COMPACT_ATOMS: atom_id res chain seq x y z
N MET A 1 -17.60 2.98 6.83
CA MET A 1 -16.67 2.32 5.90
C MET A 1 -16.45 3.16 4.63
N GLU A 2 -17.52 3.51 3.92
CA GLU A 2 -17.37 4.23 2.64
C GLU A 2 -16.75 5.62 2.79
N LYS A 3 -17.09 6.34 3.85
CA LYS A 3 -16.47 7.66 4.10
C LYS A 3 -14.97 7.53 4.33
N ALA A 4 -14.54 6.51 5.07
CA ALA A 4 -13.13 6.26 5.32
C ALA A 4 -12.40 5.90 4.03
N LEU A 5 -13.00 5.05 3.19
CA LEU A 5 -12.40 4.65 1.91
C LEU A 5 -12.31 5.84 0.95
N SER A 6 -13.34 6.70 0.92
CA SER A 6 -13.30 7.93 0.11
C SER A 6 -12.21 8.87 0.58
N PHE A 7 -12.02 8.99 1.90
CA PHE A 7 -10.95 9.79 2.48
C PHE A 7 -9.58 9.28 1.99
N LEU A 8 -9.37 7.97 2.00
CA LEU A 8 -8.12 7.37 1.51
C LEU A 8 -7.90 7.60 0.02
N SER A 9 -8.97 7.68 -0.76
CA SER A 9 -8.85 8.00 -2.19
C SER A 9 -8.38 9.42 -2.45
N ARG A 10 -8.63 10.34 -1.50
CA ARG A 10 -8.20 11.74 -1.59
C ARG A 10 -6.86 11.98 -0.91
N HIS A 11 -6.48 11.15 0.07
CA HIS A 11 -5.26 11.31 0.86
C HIS A 11 -4.45 10.02 0.79
N LYS A 12 -3.73 9.85 -0.32
CA LYS A 12 -3.09 8.59 -0.69
C LYS A 12 -1.75 8.34 -0.02
N ASP A 13 -1.11 9.39 0.50
CA ASP A 13 0.14 9.22 1.24
C ASP A 13 -0.19 8.84 2.68
N VAL A 14 0.24 7.66 3.07
CA VAL A 14 -0.12 7.10 4.37
C VAL A 14 1.12 6.69 5.16
N ALA A 15 1.04 6.79 6.47
CA ALA A 15 2.02 6.17 7.35
C ALA A 15 1.71 4.67 7.37
N PHE A 16 2.71 3.85 7.08
CA PHE A 16 2.53 2.42 6.86
C PHE A 16 3.44 1.65 7.80
N ALA A 17 2.86 0.91 8.73
CA ALA A 17 3.60 0.22 9.78
C ALA A 17 3.69 -1.28 9.50
N THR A 18 4.90 -1.81 9.69
CA THR A 18 5.20 -3.24 9.57
C THR A 18 5.97 -3.68 10.81
N VAL A 19 6.28 -4.97 10.89
CA VAL A 19 7.03 -5.54 12.01
C VAL A 19 8.24 -6.29 11.48
N GLU A 20 9.40 -6.09 12.11
CA GLU A 20 10.62 -6.84 11.84
C GLU A 20 11.25 -7.24 13.17
N GLU A 21 11.37 -8.55 13.41
CA GLU A 21 11.96 -9.09 14.64
C GLU A 21 11.33 -8.50 15.90
N ASN A 22 9.99 -8.45 15.92
CA ASN A 22 9.20 -7.89 17.04
C ASN A 22 9.38 -6.40 17.24
N LYS A 23 9.97 -5.68 16.29
CA LYS A 23 10.13 -4.24 16.34
C LYS A 23 9.23 -3.58 15.32
N PRO A 24 8.52 -2.51 15.68
CA PRO A 24 7.71 -1.79 14.70
C PRO A 24 8.60 -0.99 13.75
N LYS A 25 8.20 -0.96 12.49
CA LYS A 25 8.86 -0.16 11.46
C LYS A 25 7.78 0.68 10.77
N ILE A 26 8.11 1.91 10.42
CA ILE A 26 7.14 2.81 9.81
C ILE A 26 7.79 3.62 8.69
N ARG A 27 7.04 3.86 7.62
CA ARG A 27 7.45 4.71 6.49
C ARG A 27 6.20 5.26 5.84
N VAL A 28 6.38 6.16 4.89
CA VAL A 28 5.27 6.66 4.09
C VAL A 28 5.17 5.78 2.84
N PHE A 29 3.95 5.36 2.54
CA PHE A 29 3.61 4.68 1.28
C PHE A 29 2.50 5.45 0.59
N GLN A 30 2.45 5.36 -0.71
CA GLN A 30 1.34 5.92 -1.47
C GLN A 30 0.40 4.79 -1.90
N ILE A 31 -0.91 5.00 -1.67
CA ILE A 31 -1.93 4.08 -2.18
C ILE A 31 -1.99 4.29 -3.69
N MET A 32 -1.75 3.23 -4.47
CA MET A 32 -1.65 3.32 -5.92
C MET A 32 -2.98 3.07 -6.63
N LYS A 33 -3.87 2.33 -6.00
CA LYS A 33 -5.19 2.02 -6.55
C LYS A 33 -6.10 1.61 -5.41
N ARG A 34 -7.36 2.01 -5.49
CA ARG A 34 -8.40 1.51 -4.58
C ARG A 34 -9.52 0.91 -5.40
N GLU A 35 -9.93 -0.29 -5.03
CA GLU A 35 -11.09 -0.95 -5.62
C GLU A 35 -11.95 -1.47 -4.49
N LYS A 36 -13.08 -0.79 -4.22
CA LYS A 36 -13.92 -1.06 -3.05
C LYS A 36 -13.08 -0.97 -1.78
N ALA A 37 -13.02 -2.03 -0.97
CA ALA A 37 -12.26 -2.06 0.28
C ALA A 37 -10.85 -2.61 0.09
N THR A 38 -10.40 -2.78 -1.15
CA THR A 38 -9.05 -3.28 -1.45
C THR A 38 -8.14 -2.12 -1.84
N LEU A 39 -6.99 -2.03 -1.18
CA LEU A 39 -5.97 -1.02 -1.46
C LEU A 39 -4.76 -1.70 -2.08
N TYR A 40 -4.23 -1.10 -3.14
CA TYR A 40 -3.08 -1.64 -3.86
C TYR A 40 -1.86 -0.74 -3.68
N PHE A 41 -0.71 -1.39 -3.56
CA PHE A 41 0.59 -0.73 -3.36
C PHE A 41 1.62 -1.35 -4.29
N ALA A 42 2.70 -0.62 -4.53
CA ALA A 42 3.84 -1.10 -5.30
C ALA A 42 5.12 -0.94 -4.48
N THR A 43 5.99 -1.93 -4.56
CA THR A 43 7.31 -1.87 -3.96
C THR A 43 8.30 -2.64 -4.84
N ALA A 44 9.48 -2.90 -4.35
CA ALA A 44 10.49 -3.65 -5.09
C ALA A 44 11.16 -4.67 -4.17
N THR A 45 11.65 -5.76 -4.74
CA THR A 45 12.20 -6.86 -3.95
C THR A 45 13.45 -6.48 -3.15
N HIS A 46 14.16 -5.42 -3.55
CA HIS A 46 15.33 -4.95 -2.84
C HIS A 46 15.01 -4.05 -1.64
N LYS A 47 13.74 -3.66 -1.47
CA LYS A 47 13.33 -2.80 -0.36
C LYS A 47 13.16 -3.60 0.92
N GLU A 48 13.53 -2.98 2.06
CA GLU A 48 13.36 -3.61 3.36
C GLU A 48 11.91 -4.00 3.65
N VAL A 49 10.97 -3.14 3.24
CA VAL A 49 9.54 -3.40 3.47
C VAL A 49 9.09 -4.68 2.79
N TYR A 50 9.63 -5.01 1.62
CA TYR A 50 9.29 -6.27 0.95
C TYR A 50 9.68 -7.46 1.82
N GLN A 51 10.91 -7.45 2.36
CA GLN A 51 11.40 -8.53 3.22
C GLN A 51 10.56 -8.62 4.51
N GLN A 52 10.21 -7.48 5.09
CA GLN A 52 9.38 -7.43 6.29
C GLN A 52 8.02 -8.07 6.04
N LEU A 53 7.38 -7.74 4.92
CA LEU A 53 6.05 -8.25 4.58
C LEU A 53 6.07 -9.74 4.22
N GLN A 54 7.18 -10.26 3.68
CA GLN A 54 7.32 -11.68 3.43
C GLN A 54 7.33 -12.48 4.73
N LYS A 55 7.96 -11.95 5.77
CA LYS A 55 8.05 -12.62 7.07
C LYS A 55 6.84 -12.37 7.95
N ASN A 56 6.27 -11.17 7.90
CA ASN A 56 5.09 -10.81 8.69
C ASN A 56 4.21 -9.88 7.85
N PRO A 57 3.16 -10.42 7.26
CA PRO A 57 2.32 -9.64 6.33
C PRO A 57 1.31 -8.71 6.98
N PHE A 58 1.21 -8.71 8.31
CA PHE A 58 0.22 -7.85 8.99
C PHE A 58 0.72 -6.41 9.05
N VAL A 59 -0.17 -5.48 8.70
CA VAL A 59 0.17 -4.05 8.62
C VAL A 59 -0.94 -3.20 9.22
N GLU A 60 -0.56 -1.99 9.63
CA GLU A 60 -1.50 -0.92 9.90
C GLU A 60 -1.06 0.32 9.14
N LEU A 61 -2.04 1.09 8.69
CA LEU A 61 -1.73 2.36 8.06
C LEU A 61 -2.60 3.47 8.64
N LEU A 62 -2.10 4.68 8.52
CA LEU A 62 -2.77 5.87 9.04
C LEU A 62 -2.69 6.98 8.00
N ALA A 63 -3.86 7.52 7.66
CA ALA A 63 -3.97 8.72 6.84
C ALA A 63 -4.54 9.83 7.70
N MET A 64 -4.01 11.04 7.58
CA MET A 64 -4.47 12.16 8.36
C MET A 64 -4.48 13.44 7.52
N ALA A 65 -5.54 14.22 7.66
CA ALA A 65 -5.63 15.54 7.07
C ALA A 65 -6.44 16.43 8.00
N GLY A 66 -5.85 17.57 8.41
CA GLY A 66 -6.46 18.43 9.42
C GLY A 66 -6.61 17.66 10.73
N ASN A 67 -7.82 17.63 11.26
CA ASN A 67 -8.12 16.90 12.49
C ASN A 67 -8.87 15.59 12.23
N ILE A 68 -8.87 15.12 10.99
CA ILE A 68 -9.49 13.85 10.60
C ILE A 68 -8.38 12.83 10.37
N SER A 69 -8.53 11.63 10.95
CA SER A 69 -7.61 10.54 10.69
C SER A 69 -8.38 9.24 10.43
N VAL A 70 -7.81 8.41 9.57
CA VAL A 70 -8.35 7.09 9.23
C VAL A 70 -7.25 6.06 9.46
N ARG A 71 -7.53 5.08 10.31
CA ARG A 71 -6.62 3.97 10.58
C ARG A 71 -7.21 2.70 10.01
N VAL A 72 -6.38 1.97 9.29
CA VAL A 72 -6.78 0.74 8.61
C VAL A 72 -5.77 -0.33 8.96
N LYS A 73 -6.21 -1.54 9.21
CA LYS A 73 -5.30 -2.68 9.31
C LYS A 73 -5.69 -3.76 8.30
N GLY A 74 -4.71 -4.56 7.94
CA GLY A 74 -4.93 -5.62 6.97
C GLY A 74 -3.71 -6.51 6.86
N LYS A 75 -3.78 -7.41 5.89
CA LYS A 75 -2.71 -8.34 5.58
C LYS A 75 -2.25 -8.10 4.14
N ALA A 76 -0.95 -7.95 3.95
CA ALA A 76 -0.39 -7.77 2.63
C ALA A 76 -0.44 -9.09 1.85
N ILE A 77 -1.02 -9.06 0.67
CA ILE A 77 -1.16 -10.22 -0.20
C ILE A 77 -0.51 -9.88 -1.53
N PHE A 78 0.52 -10.65 -1.91
CA PHE A 78 1.28 -10.40 -3.13
C PHE A 78 0.69 -11.09 -4.36
N ASP A 79 -0.42 -11.79 -4.21
CA ASP A 79 -1.14 -12.39 -5.33
C ASP A 79 -2.00 -11.31 -6.00
N VAL A 80 -1.37 -10.57 -6.91
CA VAL A 80 -2.00 -9.48 -7.67
C VAL A 80 -1.90 -9.83 -9.15
N ALA A 81 -3.02 -9.80 -9.86
CA ALA A 81 -3.06 -10.14 -11.26
C ALA A 81 -2.14 -9.22 -12.08
N ASP A 82 -1.48 -9.78 -13.09
CA ASP A 82 -0.51 -9.06 -13.90
C ASP A 82 -1.10 -7.80 -14.56
N ASN A 83 -2.34 -7.89 -15.04
CA ASN A 83 -3.00 -6.75 -15.67
C ASN A 83 -3.27 -5.61 -14.68
N ILE A 84 -3.47 -5.92 -13.41
CA ILE A 84 -3.66 -4.90 -12.37
C ILE A 84 -2.33 -4.21 -12.09
N GLY A 85 -1.23 -4.96 -11.98
CA GLY A 85 0.09 -4.37 -11.81
C GLY A 85 0.46 -3.44 -12.95
N LYS A 86 0.18 -3.85 -14.18
CA LYS A 86 0.43 -3.03 -15.35
C LYS A 86 -0.40 -1.74 -15.33
N GLU A 87 -1.68 -1.85 -14.97
CA GLU A 87 -2.56 -0.68 -14.84
C GLU A 87 -2.02 0.29 -13.79
N ILE A 88 -1.61 -0.23 -12.63
CA ILE A 88 -1.05 0.60 -11.55
C ILE A 88 0.16 1.37 -12.06
N TYR A 89 1.07 0.71 -12.75
CA TYR A 89 2.26 1.34 -13.30
C TYR A 89 1.89 2.45 -14.29
N GLU A 90 0.95 2.18 -15.19
CA GLU A 90 0.57 3.12 -16.25
C GLU A 90 -0.22 4.32 -15.74
N THR A 91 -0.93 4.18 -14.61
CA THR A 91 -1.77 5.25 -14.08
C THR A 91 -1.10 6.05 -12.96
N ASN A 92 0.12 5.71 -12.57
CA ASN A 92 0.86 6.42 -11.53
C ASN A 92 2.18 6.96 -12.11
N PRO A 93 2.20 8.23 -12.54
CA PRO A 93 3.39 8.80 -13.20
C PRO A 93 4.68 8.70 -12.41
N VAL A 94 4.61 8.69 -11.07
CA VAL A 94 5.80 8.55 -10.25
C VAL A 94 6.50 7.23 -10.51
N LEU A 95 5.74 6.16 -10.75
CA LEU A 95 6.32 4.84 -11.04
C LEU A 95 7.00 4.83 -12.40
N ILE A 96 6.35 5.45 -13.40
CA ILE A 96 6.92 5.55 -14.75
C ILE A 96 8.25 6.32 -14.71
N ARG A 97 8.32 7.36 -13.88
CA ARG A 97 9.52 8.18 -13.74
C ARG A 97 10.67 7.43 -13.07
N LEU A 98 10.36 6.58 -12.09
CA LEU A 98 11.38 5.92 -11.27
C LEU A 98 11.79 4.52 -11.77
N TYR A 99 10.93 3.87 -12.55
CA TYR A 99 11.14 2.49 -12.99
C TYR A 99 10.89 2.37 -14.49
N HIS A 100 11.69 1.53 -15.16
CA HIS A 100 11.60 1.38 -16.60
C HIS A 100 10.41 0.55 -17.08
N SER A 101 9.92 -0.36 -16.23
CA SER A 101 8.85 -1.29 -16.59
C SER A 101 8.04 -1.65 -15.35
N TYR A 102 6.76 -2.00 -15.55
CA TYR A 102 5.95 -2.51 -14.46
C TYR A 102 6.51 -3.82 -13.89
N LEU A 103 7.34 -4.52 -14.65
CA LEU A 103 7.99 -5.76 -14.22
C LEU A 103 9.13 -5.52 -13.24
N ASP A 104 9.61 -4.28 -13.09
CA ASP A 104 10.62 -3.93 -12.11
C ASP A 104 10.06 -3.79 -10.70
N LEU A 105 8.75 -3.89 -10.56
CA LEU A 105 8.05 -3.71 -9.31
C LEU A 105 7.34 -5.00 -8.91
N VAL A 106 7.04 -5.10 -7.62
CA VAL A 106 6.09 -6.09 -7.10
C VAL A 106 4.92 -5.35 -6.50
N TYR A 107 3.75 -5.92 -6.64
CA TYR A 107 2.50 -5.28 -6.23
C TYR A 107 1.85 -6.11 -5.15
N PHE A 108 1.23 -5.46 -4.18
CA PHE A 108 0.49 -6.17 -3.16
C PHE A 108 -0.81 -5.44 -2.85
N ARG A 109 -1.74 -6.16 -2.26
CA ARG A 109 -3.04 -5.61 -1.89
C ARG A 109 -3.32 -5.84 -0.43
N LEU A 110 -4.09 -4.92 0.15
CA LEU A 110 -4.67 -5.08 1.48
C LEU A 110 -6.17 -5.16 1.32
N VAL A 111 -6.77 -6.19 1.87
CA VAL A 111 -8.22 -6.23 2.07
C VAL A 111 -8.44 -5.65 3.46
N THR A 112 -9.07 -4.49 3.52
CA THR A 112 -8.99 -3.64 4.70
C THR A 112 -10.08 -3.94 5.72
N THR A 113 -9.71 -3.73 7.00
CA THR A 113 -10.65 -3.54 8.09
C THR A 113 -10.39 -2.15 8.65
N VAL A 114 -11.41 -1.28 8.63
CA VAL A 114 -11.28 0.10 9.11
C VAL A 114 -11.67 0.17 10.57
N HIS A 115 -10.89 0.92 11.34
CA HIS A 115 -11.13 1.13 12.78
C HIS A 115 -11.55 2.54 13.07
#